data_4f7594481cc9388f2c21d7d31faf7af2
#
_entry.id   4f7594481cc9388f2c21d7d31faf7af2
#
_cell.length_a   1.000
_cell.length_b   1.000
_cell.length_c   1.000
_cell.angle_alpha   90.00
_cell.angle_beta   90.00
_cell.angle_gamma   90.00
#
_symmetry.space_group_name_H-M   'P 1'
#
loop_
_entity.id
_entity.type
_entity.pdbx_description
1 polymer ?
#
loop_
_entity_poly.entity_id
_entity_poly.type
_entity_poly.pdbx_seq_one_letter_code
_entity_poly.pdbx_strand_id
1 'polypeptide(L)'
;IALANIVVIQAGWSEYLIPVTMGAMTLTILFDARIGFMATTSLAIFMGIMMGQNIDLVIVSLFTATIAVYNIRELRKRSQLFTTMFALIGASVLVIIGLGLFKENSWSIMFRDIQFLALNSILAPILTYGLIGLFEMIFEVTTDLTLIELLDYDNPLLKEAQRETNGTFNHSIVVGNLAEACAKAIGAHSLLCRVGAYYHDIGKMAKSEYFIENQYGGKNRHDNITHTMSARIIRAHVNEGLRLAHENGLPKIVSDFIPMHHGTTRVEYFYRMALKEAEKTGAKVDESAFRYPGPKPNTKETGILMICEAVEAAVRSIKEPDIFKIEAMIDKIIQQRIEDGQLSECPLTLDELNRIKGTVDGSSGMLPVLRGIYHIRVEYPDDPQKPSA
;
A
#
# COMPACT_ATOMS: atom_id res chain seq x y z
N ILE A 1 -10.05 24.73 -15.15
CA ILE A 1 -9.74 26.09 -14.65
C ILE A 1 -10.08 27.14 -15.71
N ALA A 2 -9.56 27.06 -16.94
CA ALA A 2 -9.85 28.04 -17.99
C ALA A 2 -11.37 28.21 -18.27
N LEU A 3 -12.11 27.09 -18.36
CA LEU A 3 -13.56 27.10 -18.53
C LEU A 3 -14.26 27.73 -17.32
N ALA A 4 -13.85 27.40 -16.09
CA ALA A 4 -14.38 27.97 -14.87
C ALA A 4 -14.16 29.50 -14.80
N ASN A 5 -12.99 29.96 -15.23
CA ASN A 5 -12.67 31.36 -15.34
C ASN A 5 -13.66 32.10 -16.30
N ILE A 6 -13.88 31.57 -17.51
CA ILE A 6 -14.81 32.11 -18.46
C ILE A 6 -16.23 32.22 -17.86
N VAL A 7 -16.69 31.14 -17.20
CA VAL A 7 -18.01 31.11 -16.56
C VAL A 7 -18.12 32.15 -15.43
N VAL A 8 -17.10 32.25 -14.57
CA VAL A 8 -17.05 33.20 -13.46
C VAL A 8 -17.14 34.66 -14.00
N ILE A 9 -16.34 34.97 -15.03
CA ILE A 9 -16.36 36.32 -15.66
C ILE A 9 -17.71 36.62 -16.29
N GLN A 10 -18.26 35.67 -17.06
CA GLN A 10 -19.55 35.86 -17.74
C GLN A 10 -20.74 35.98 -16.77
N ALA A 11 -20.67 35.27 -15.64
CA ALA A 11 -21.71 35.35 -14.60
C ALA A 11 -21.56 36.58 -13.70
N GLY A 12 -20.49 37.35 -13.82
CA GLY A 12 -20.19 38.47 -12.93
C GLY A 12 -19.89 38.06 -11.47
N TRP A 13 -19.44 36.82 -11.28
CA TRP A 13 -19.09 36.32 -9.95
C TRP A 13 -17.67 36.74 -9.54
N SER A 14 -17.33 36.52 -8.25
CA SER A 14 -16.00 36.81 -7.77
C SER A 14 -14.95 35.82 -8.35
N GLU A 15 -13.82 36.35 -8.75
CA GLU A 15 -12.65 35.59 -9.22
C GLU A 15 -12.11 34.58 -8.18
N TYR A 16 -12.40 34.76 -6.90
CA TYR A 16 -12.08 33.82 -5.83
C TYR A 16 -12.85 32.50 -5.90
N LEU A 17 -13.86 32.35 -6.78
CA LEU A 17 -14.49 31.07 -7.08
C LEU A 17 -13.73 30.22 -8.08
N ILE A 18 -12.70 30.74 -8.74
CA ILE A 18 -11.89 29.95 -9.67
C ILE A 18 -11.20 28.81 -8.87
N PRO A 19 -11.42 27.53 -9.25
CA PRO A 19 -11.05 26.41 -8.39
C PRO A 19 -9.57 26.02 -8.52
N VAL A 20 -8.66 26.96 -8.26
CA VAL A 20 -7.19 26.71 -8.28
C VAL A 20 -6.80 25.69 -7.22
N THR A 21 -7.39 25.80 -6.02
CA THR A 21 -7.18 24.89 -4.90
C THR A 21 -7.59 23.45 -5.23
N MET A 22 -8.71 23.27 -5.95
CA MET A 22 -9.13 21.95 -6.45
C MET A 22 -8.06 21.34 -7.38
N GLY A 23 -7.51 22.14 -8.30
CA GLY A 23 -6.41 21.68 -9.16
C GLY A 23 -5.17 21.26 -8.37
N ALA A 24 -4.79 22.04 -7.35
CA ALA A 24 -3.71 21.71 -6.44
C ALA A 24 -3.93 20.37 -5.74
N MET A 25 -5.11 20.18 -5.17
CA MET A 25 -5.49 18.95 -4.47
C MET A 25 -5.47 17.74 -5.42
N THR A 26 -6.11 17.87 -6.58
CA THR A 26 -6.18 16.78 -7.57
C THR A 26 -4.79 16.35 -8.02
N LEU A 27 -3.91 17.28 -8.38
CA LEU A 27 -2.54 16.97 -8.82
C LEU A 27 -1.69 16.39 -7.68
N THR A 28 -1.90 16.83 -6.45
CA THR A 28 -1.18 16.27 -5.29
C THR A 28 -1.56 14.82 -5.04
N ILE A 29 -2.84 14.45 -5.20
CA ILE A 29 -3.33 13.10 -4.96
C ILE A 29 -2.96 12.16 -6.12
N LEU A 30 -3.02 12.65 -7.37
CA LEU A 30 -2.70 11.83 -8.56
C LEU A 30 -1.20 11.60 -8.74
N PHE A 31 -0.36 12.53 -8.30
CA PHE A 31 1.08 12.48 -8.48
C PHE A 31 1.82 12.59 -7.14
N ASP A 32 2.17 13.80 -6.74
CA ASP A 32 2.80 14.09 -5.45
C ASP A 32 2.64 15.57 -5.06
N ALA A 33 3.03 15.91 -3.83
CA ALA A 33 2.96 17.28 -3.31
C ALA A 33 3.86 18.26 -4.07
N ARG A 34 4.98 17.81 -4.66
CA ARG A 34 5.91 18.68 -5.42
C ARG A 34 5.29 19.09 -6.74
N ILE A 35 4.74 18.13 -7.48
CA ILE A 35 4.04 18.38 -8.75
C ILE A 35 2.81 19.22 -8.49
N GLY A 36 2.01 18.92 -7.47
CA GLY A 36 0.85 19.69 -7.07
C GLY A 36 1.19 21.14 -6.77
N PHE A 37 2.23 21.41 -5.99
CA PHE A 37 2.68 22.75 -5.64
C PHE A 37 3.24 23.52 -6.86
N MET A 38 4.13 22.90 -7.67
CA MET A 38 4.73 23.55 -8.83
C MET A 38 3.68 23.91 -9.90
N ALA A 39 2.80 22.97 -10.21
CA ALA A 39 1.73 23.21 -11.19
C ALA A 39 0.77 24.30 -10.71
N THR A 40 0.42 24.30 -9.42
CA THR A 40 -0.47 25.32 -8.85
C THR A 40 0.17 26.67 -8.81
N THR A 41 1.46 26.77 -8.51
CA THR A 41 2.20 28.04 -8.57
C THR A 41 2.15 28.63 -9.98
N SER A 42 2.43 27.82 -11.00
CA SER A 42 2.34 28.23 -12.38
C SER A 42 0.93 28.66 -12.79
N LEU A 43 -0.08 27.90 -12.37
CA LEU A 43 -1.49 28.21 -12.64
C LEU A 43 -1.94 29.50 -11.96
N ALA A 44 -1.57 29.74 -10.70
CA ALA A 44 -1.93 30.95 -9.96
C ALA A 44 -1.34 32.21 -10.61
N ILE A 45 -0.06 32.16 -11.01
CA ILE A 45 0.59 33.27 -11.73
C ILE A 45 -0.09 33.51 -13.07
N PHE A 46 -0.33 32.46 -13.86
CA PHE A 46 -0.99 32.56 -15.15
C PHE A 46 -2.39 33.15 -15.03
N MET A 47 -3.16 32.70 -14.02
CA MET A 47 -4.50 33.25 -13.75
C MET A 47 -4.46 34.73 -13.36
N GLY A 48 -3.51 35.13 -12.48
CA GLY A 48 -3.35 36.53 -12.12
C GLY A 48 -3.03 37.43 -13.32
N ILE A 49 -2.23 36.95 -14.26
CA ILE A 49 -1.92 37.68 -15.52
C ILE A 49 -3.19 37.79 -16.37
N MET A 50 -3.94 36.69 -16.56
CA MET A 50 -5.16 36.67 -17.36
C MET A 50 -6.25 37.58 -16.78
N MET A 51 -6.28 37.77 -15.45
CA MET A 51 -7.23 38.63 -14.73
C MET A 51 -6.75 40.06 -14.59
N GLY A 52 -6.01 40.58 -15.58
CA GLY A 52 -5.56 41.98 -15.61
C GLY A 52 -4.45 42.28 -14.60
N GLN A 53 -3.52 41.39 -14.39
CA GLN A 53 -2.40 41.49 -13.45
C GLN A 53 -2.86 41.55 -11.98
N ASN A 54 -3.91 40.79 -11.65
CA ASN A 54 -4.44 40.71 -10.29
C ASN A 54 -3.51 39.95 -9.35
N ILE A 55 -2.66 40.69 -8.65
CA ILE A 55 -1.70 40.14 -7.68
C ILE A 55 -2.39 39.54 -6.46
N ASP A 56 -3.55 40.07 -6.05
CA ASP A 56 -4.31 39.54 -4.91
C ASP A 56 -4.77 38.12 -5.18
N LEU A 57 -5.29 37.87 -6.40
CA LEU A 57 -5.69 36.53 -6.81
C LEU A 57 -4.51 35.56 -6.76
N VAL A 58 -3.32 36.00 -7.19
CA VAL A 58 -2.10 35.18 -7.11
C VAL A 58 -1.75 34.83 -5.66
N ILE A 59 -1.72 35.84 -4.78
CA ILE A 59 -1.38 35.64 -3.35
C ILE A 59 -2.39 34.72 -2.68
N VAL A 60 -3.68 35.00 -2.85
CA VAL A 60 -4.76 34.19 -2.26
C VAL A 60 -4.71 32.75 -2.77
N SER A 61 -4.55 32.56 -4.08
CA SER A 61 -4.48 31.22 -4.69
C SER A 61 -3.25 30.44 -4.19
N LEU A 62 -2.08 31.05 -4.13
CA LEU A 62 -0.86 30.41 -3.64
C LEU A 62 -0.97 30.04 -2.16
N PHE A 63 -1.52 30.94 -1.34
CA PHE A 63 -1.64 30.70 0.09
C PHE A 63 -2.62 29.55 0.38
N THR A 64 -3.83 29.59 -0.19
CA THR A 64 -4.83 28.55 0.01
C THR A 64 -4.39 27.22 -0.59
N ALA A 65 -3.78 27.20 -1.78
CA ALA A 65 -3.28 25.99 -2.40
C ALA A 65 -2.10 25.36 -1.62
N THR A 66 -1.21 26.18 -1.06
CA THR A 66 -0.14 25.66 -0.19
C THR A 66 -0.70 24.93 1.03
N ILE A 67 -1.71 25.51 1.69
CA ILE A 67 -2.40 24.88 2.82
C ILE A 67 -3.09 23.58 2.36
N ALA A 68 -3.74 23.56 1.20
CA ALA A 68 -4.36 22.38 0.64
C ALA A 68 -3.35 21.26 0.41
N VAL A 69 -2.27 21.54 -0.34
CA VAL A 69 -1.19 20.58 -0.64
C VAL A 69 -0.58 20.03 0.64
N TYR A 70 -0.28 20.91 1.62
CA TYR A 70 0.30 20.49 2.90
C TYR A 70 -0.61 19.53 3.66
N ASN A 71 -1.93 19.77 3.69
CA ASN A 71 -2.89 18.93 4.41
C ASN A 71 -3.11 17.58 3.75
N ILE A 72 -2.96 17.47 2.42
CA ILE A 72 -3.28 16.24 1.69
C ILE A 72 -2.06 15.47 1.18
N ARG A 73 -0.84 15.99 1.39
CA ARG A 73 0.41 15.36 0.91
C ARG A 73 0.64 13.92 1.40
N GLU A 74 0.09 13.59 2.56
CA GLU A 74 0.09 12.26 3.16
C GLU A 74 -1.35 11.89 3.53
N LEU A 75 -2.12 11.43 2.55
CA LEU A 75 -3.47 10.99 2.76
C LEU A 75 -3.45 9.66 3.54
N ARG A 76 -4.06 9.67 4.73
CA ARG A 76 -4.17 8.49 5.60
C ARG A 76 -5.62 8.09 5.88
N LYS A 77 -6.56 8.99 5.64
CA LYS A 77 -8.01 8.79 5.86
C LYS A 77 -8.81 9.64 4.90
N ARG A 78 -9.92 9.13 4.40
CA ARG A 78 -10.88 9.90 3.58
C ARG A 78 -11.36 11.19 4.27
N SER A 79 -11.58 11.12 5.59
CA SER A 79 -12.01 12.28 6.37
C SER A 79 -11.04 13.47 6.33
N GLN A 80 -9.77 13.23 5.95
CA GLN A 80 -8.76 14.27 5.82
C GLN A 80 -9.10 15.29 4.72
N LEU A 81 -9.77 14.85 3.64
CA LEU A 81 -10.29 15.78 2.62
C LEU A 81 -11.29 16.76 3.23
N PHE A 82 -12.18 16.27 4.09
CA PHE A 82 -13.18 17.12 4.76
C PHE A 82 -12.57 18.02 5.83
N THR A 83 -11.57 17.53 6.59
CA THR A 83 -10.86 18.38 7.58
C THR A 83 -10.07 19.49 6.89
N THR A 84 -9.60 19.28 5.67
CA THR A 84 -8.94 20.28 4.85
C THR A 84 -9.88 21.47 4.54
N MET A 85 -11.18 21.28 4.43
CA MET A 85 -12.15 22.37 4.28
C MET A 85 -12.03 23.43 5.38
N PHE A 86 -11.94 22.99 6.64
CA PHE A 86 -11.82 23.91 7.78
C PHE A 86 -10.50 24.66 7.76
N ALA A 87 -9.41 23.98 7.41
CA ALA A 87 -8.10 24.60 7.26
C ALA A 87 -8.10 25.66 6.15
N LEU A 88 -8.77 25.35 5.01
CA LEU A 88 -8.91 26.27 3.88
C LEU A 88 -9.79 27.48 4.22
N ILE A 89 -10.89 27.29 4.95
CA ILE A 89 -11.74 28.41 5.40
C ILE A 89 -10.93 29.34 6.34
N GLY A 90 -10.20 28.77 7.29
CA GLY A 90 -9.32 29.55 8.17
C GLY A 90 -8.23 30.32 7.40
N ALA A 91 -7.58 29.67 6.43
CA ALA A 91 -6.62 30.31 5.54
C ALA A 91 -7.23 31.43 4.71
N SER A 92 -8.46 31.22 4.20
CA SER A 92 -9.21 32.19 3.42
C SER A 92 -9.50 33.47 4.22
N VAL A 93 -9.98 33.31 5.45
CA VAL A 93 -10.25 34.43 6.36
C VAL A 93 -8.95 35.20 6.64
N LEU A 94 -7.87 34.48 6.95
CA LEU A 94 -6.60 35.09 7.31
C LEU A 94 -5.99 35.90 6.14
N VAL A 95 -5.96 35.32 4.93
CA VAL A 95 -5.35 36.01 3.78
C VAL A 95 -6.16 37.20 3.31
N ILE A 96 -7.51 37.10 3.31
CA ILE A 96 -8.37 38.24 2.90
C ILE A 96 -8.32 39.38 3.92
N ILE A 97 -8.32 39.08 5.22
CA ILE A 97 -8.17 40.12 6.24
C ILE A 97 -6.78 40.79 6.12
N GLY A 98 -5.71 39.99 5.96
CA GLY A 98 -4.35 40.54 5.80
C GLY A 98 -4.23 41.48 4.60
N LEU A 99 -4.72 41.05 3.41
CA LEU A 99 -4.72 41.87 2.20
C LEU A 99 -5.65 43.08 2.33
N GLY A 100 -6.83 42.88 2.91
CA GLY A 100 -7.82 43.94 3.09
C GLY A 100 -7.33 45.05 4.03
N LEU A 101 -6.66 44.72 5.12
CA LEU A 101 -6.02 45.70 6.02
C LEU A 101 -4.85 46.40 5.33
N PHE A 102 -4.05 45.70 4.55
CA PHE A 102 -2.94 46.30 3.81
C PHE A 102 -3.42 47.31 2.75
N LYS A 103 -4.57 47.07 2.13
CA LYS A 103 -5.18 47.91 1.07
C LYS A 103 -6.21 48.88 1.59
N GLU A 104 -6.44 48.95 2.88
CA GLU A 104 -7.46 49.78 3.51
C GLU A 104 -8.91 49.51 2.95
N ASN A 105 -9.17 48.24 2.56
CA ASN A 105 -10.48 47.84 2.05
C ASN A 105 -11.58 47.95 3.12
N SER A 106 -12.78 48.29 2.72
CA SER A 106 -13.92 48.29 3.63
C SER A 106 -14.30 46.89 4.10
N TRP A 107 -14.84 46.78 5.30
CA TRP A 107 -15.28 45.49 5.87
C TRP A 107 -16.32 44.80 5.02
N SER A 108 -17.14 45.55 4.28
CA SER A 108 -18.14 44.97 3.36
C SER A 108 -17.51 44.26 2.18
N ILE A 109 -16.41 44.78 1.64
CA ILE A 109 -15.64 44.14 0.55
C ILE A 109 -14.97 42.88 1.09
N MET A 110 -14.24 42.96 2.21
CA MET A 110 -13.58 41.81 2.81
C MET A 110 -14.57 40.69 3.15
N PHE A 111 -15.73 41.01 3.71
CA PHE A 111 -16.74 40.00 4.06
C PHE A 111 -17.29 39.30 2.81
N ARG A 112 -17.55 40.04 1.74
CA ARG A 112 -17.98 39.47 0.45
C ARG A 112 -16.93 38.50 -0.10
N ASP A 113 -15.65 38.90 -0.10
CA ASP A 113 -14.55 38.11 -0.64
C ASP A 113 -14.31 36.83 0.19
N ILE A 114 -14.43 36.95 1.53
CA ILE A 114 -14.40 35.76 2.44
C ILE A 114 -15.53 34.78 2.10
N GLN A 115 -16.77 35.25 1.81
CA GLN A 115 -17.89 34.38 1.46
C GLN A 115 -17.58 33.55 0.21
N PHE A 116 -17.08 34.19 -0.86
CA PHE A 116 -16.76 33.49 -2.10
C PHE A 116 -15.60 32.50 -1.94
N LEU A 117 -14.57 32.91 -1.22
CA LEU A 117 -13.43 32.05 -0.97
C LEU A 117 -13.76 30.91 -0.01
N ALA A 118 -14.62 31.13 0.99
CA ALA A 118 -15.14 30.06 1.86
C ALA A 118 -15.99 29.07 1.06
N LEU A 119 -16.81 29.53 0.12
CA LEU A 119 -17.55 28.64 -0.77
C LEU A 119 -16.60 27.80 -1.64
N ASN A 120 -15.56 28.40 -2.21
CA ASN A 120 -14.51 27.66 -2.93
C ASN A 120 -13.81 26.64 -2.03
N SER A 121 -13.50 27.01 -0.79
CA SER A 121 -12.86 26.14 0.22
C SER A 121 -13.71 24.92 0.58
N ILE A 122 -15.02 25.02 0.49
CA ILE A 122 -15.97 23.90 0.67
C ILE A 122 -16.07 23.06 -0.61
N LEU A 123 -16.21 23.71 -1.75
CA LEU A 123 -16.42 23.02 -3.03
C LEU A 123 -15.17 22.28 -3.51
N ALA A 124 -13.96 22.85 -3.29
CA ALA A 124 -12.73 22.28 -3.80
C ALA A 124 -12.47 20.85 -3.32
N PRO A 125 -12.54 20.48 -2.03
CA PRO A 125 -12.38 19.09 -1.58
C PRO A 125 -13.47 18.15 -2.09
N ILE A 126 -14.72 18.61 -2.16
CA ILE A 126 -15.85 17.80 -2.65
C ILE A 126 -15.67 17.46 -4.13
N LEU A 127 -15.36 18.46 -4.95
CA LEU A 127 -15.11 18.27 -6.37
C LEU A 127 -13.86 17.45 -6.63
N THR A 128 -12.79 17.66 -5.83
CA THR A 128 -11.58 16.84 -5.92
C THR A 128 -11.89 15.37 -5.68
N TYR A 129 -12.67 15.04 -4.65
CA TYR A 129 -13.06 13.66 -4.35
C TYR A 129 -13.80 13.01 -5.53
N GLY A 130 -14.78 13.72 -6.12
CA GLY A 130 -15.49 13.21 -7.29
C GLY A 130 -14.63 13.07 -8.55
N LEU A 131 -13.69 14.01 -8.76
CA LEU A 131 -12.80 13.99 -9.92
C LEU A 131 -11.76 12.88 -9.83
N ILE A 132 -11.26 12.55 -8.64
CA ILE A 132 -10.26 11.48 -8.48
C ILE A 132 -10.81 10.16 -8.99
N GLY A 133 -12.02 9.76 -8.58
CA GLY A 133 -12.63 8.51 -9.07
C GLY A 133 -12.81 8.49 -10.60
N LEU A 134 -13.14 9.67 -11.21
CA LEU A 134 -13.23 9.79 -12.66
C LEU A 134 -11.85 9.63 -13.33
N PHE A 135 -10.81 10.23 -12.76
CA PHE A 135 -9.43 10.11 -13.29
C PHE A 135 -8.88 8.70 -13.12
N GLU A 136 -9.11 8.05 -12.00
CA GLU A 136 -8.73 6.64 -11.78
C GLU A 136 -9.36 5.73 -12.85
N MET A 137 -10.65 5.96 -13.16
CA MET A 137 -11.35 5.17 -14.17
C MET A 137 -10.85 5.44 -15.60
N ILE A 138 -10.58 6.71 -15.97
CA ILE A 138 -10.16 7.07 -17.34
C ILE A 138 -8.72 6.71 -17.62
N PHE A 139 -7.82 6.91 -16.64
CA PHE A 139 -6.37 6.75 -16.81
C PHE A 139 -5.83 5.44 -16.23
N GLU A 140 -6.70 4.59 -15.66
CA GLU A 140 -6.35 3.32 -15.02
C GLU A 140 -5.24 3.48 -13.96
N VAL A 141 -5.21 4.62 -13.27
CA VAL A 141 -4.30 4.89 -12.15
C VAL A 141 -4.95 4.52 -10.84
N THR A 142 -4.15 4.08 -9.88
CA THR A 142 -4.61 3.76 -8.52
C THR A 142 -4.00 4.78 -7.57
N THR A 143 -4.84 5.53 -6.86
CA THR A 143 -4.37 6.51 -5.87
C THR A 143 -4.28 5.90 -4.47
N ASP A 144 -3.60 6.62 -3.56
CA ASP A 144 -3.57 6.25 -2.14
C ASP A 144 -4.97 6.20 -1.51
N LEU A 145 -5.92 6.94 -2.06
CA LEU A 145 -7.30 6.93 -1.59
C LEU A 145 -7.94 5.56 -1.81
N THR A 146 -7.83 5.01 -3.02
CA THR A 146 -8.28 3.65 -3.35
C THR A 146 -7.54 2.60 -2.53
N LEU A 147 -6.22 2.75 -2.34
CA LEU A 147 -5.45 1.83 -1.52
C LEU A 147 -5.91 1.82 -0.05
N ILE A 148 -6.26 2.99 0.52
CA ILE A 148 -6.81 3.09 1.89
C ILE A 148 -8.17 2.39 1.98
N GLU A 149 -9.00 2.49 0.95
CA GLU A 149 -10.30 1.81 0.87
C GLU A 149 -10.15 0.29 0.85
N LEU A 150 -9.13 -0.21 0.15
CA LEU A 150 -8.83 -1.63 0.09
C LEU A 150 -8.29 -2.19 1.43
N LEU A 151 -7.80 -1.36 2.35
CA LEU A 151 -7.41 -1.77 3.71
C LEU A 151 -8.56 -1.85 4.69
N ASP A 152 -9.74 -1.39 4.30
CA ASP A 152 -10.92 -1.46 5.18
C ASP A 152 -11.34 -2.93 5.38
N TYR A 153 -11.37 -3.38 6.64
CA TYR A 153 -11.83 -4.73 6.97
C TYR A 153 -13.33 -4.97 6.66
N ASP A 154 -14.06 -3.90 6.37
CA ASP A 154 -15.44 -4.00 5.88
C ASP A 154 -15.51 -4.31 4.38
N ASN A 155 -14.38 -4.32 3.66
CA ASN A 155 -14.31 -4.77 2.27
C ASN A 155 -14.84 -6.20 2.14
N PRO A 156 -15.81 -6.47 1.25
CA PRO A 156 -16.45 -7.78 1.13
C PRO A 156 -15.46 -8.94 0.91
N LEU A 157 -14.46 -8.73 0.06
CA LEU A 157 -13.46 -9.76 -0.26
C LEU A 157 -12.55 -10.08 0.94
N LEU A 158 -12.15 -9.06 1.72
CA LEU A 158 -11.37 -9.28 2.94
C LEU A 158 -12.19 -9.96 4.03
N LYS A 159 -13.49 -9.62 4.17
CA LYS A 159 -14.40 -10.33 5.09
C LYS A 159 -14.56 -11.80 4.71
N GLU A 160 -14.68 -12.08 3.42
CA GLU A 160 -14.77 -13.45 2.94
C GLU A 160 -13.47 -14.21 3.22
N ALA A 161 -12.31 -13.62 2.91
CA ALA A 161 -11.00 -14.20 3.22
C ALA A 161 -10.83 -14.46 4.72
N GLN A 162 -11.25 -13.54 5.59
CA GLN A 162 -11.22 -13.74 7.04
C GLN A 162 -12.10 -14.90 7.50
N ARG A 163 -13.27 -15.08 6.90
CA ARG A 163 -14.19 -16.15 7.24
C ARG A 163 -13.72 -17.52 6.76
N GLU A 164 -13.28 -17.62 5.50
CA GLU A 164 -12.96 -18.89 4.83
C GLU A 164 -11.52 -19.35 5.10
N THR A 165 -10.60 -18.39 5.35
CA THR A 165 -9.15 -18.64 5.48
C THR A 165 -8.56 -17.79 6.61
N ASN A 166 -9.07 -17.93 7.82
CA ASN A 166 -8.65 -17.12 8.97
C ASN A 166 -7.15 -17.19 9.25
N GLY A 167 -6.53 -18.37 9.11
CA GLY A 167 -5.09 -18.55 9.27
C GLY A 167 -4.29 -17.76 8.22
N THR A 168 -4.68 -17.85 6.96
CA THR A 168 -4.07 -17.07 5.85
C THR A 168 -4.31 -15.56 6.05
N PHE A 169 -5.51 -15.16 6.47
CA PHE A 169 -5.81 -13.75 6.72
C PHE A 169 -4.91 -13.15 7.81
N ASN A 170 -4.75 -13.84 8.94
CA ASN A 170 -3.84 -13.40 10.01
C ASN A 170 -2.39 -13.34 9.56
N HIS A 171 -1.94 -14.33 8.78
CA HIS A 171 -0.64 -14.32 8.14
C HIS A 171 -0.45 -13.09 7.24
N SER A 172 -1.43 -12.79 6.38
CA SER A 172 -1.40 -11.63 5.48
C SER A 172 -1.27 -10.30 6.24
N ILE A 173 -1.89 -10.18 7.42
CA ILE A 173 -1.73 -8.99 8.28
C ILE A 173 -0.28 -8.87 8.78
N VAL A 174 0.31 -9.98 9.25
CA VAL A 174 1.70 -9.98 9.74
C VAL A 174 2.68 -9.63 8.60
N VAL A 175 2.53 -10.28 7.45
CA VAL A 175 3.33 -9.99 6.25
C VAL A 175 3.14 -8.54 5.81
N GLY A 176 1.92 -8.00 5.87
CA GLY A 176 1.62 -6.60 5.56
C GLY A 176 2.35 -5.61 6.48
N ASN A 177 2.44 -5.90 7.77
CA ASN A 177 3.18 -5.09 8.72
C ASN A 177 4.71 -5.13 8.44
N LEU A 178 5.23 -6.30 8.11
CA LEU A 178 6.63 -6.48 7.70
C LEU A 178 6.93 -5.72 6.42
N ALA A 179 6.12 -5.91 5.38
CA ALA A 179 6.31 -5.29 4.07
C ALA A 179 6.20 -3.76 4.14
N GLU A 180 5.27 -3.23 4.93
CA GLU A 180 5.16 -1.78 5.18
C GLU A 180 6.41 -1.22 5.85
N ALA A 181 6.95 -1.89 6.88
CA ALA A 181 8.16 -1.47 7.58
C ALA A 181 9.39 -1.50 6.66
N CYS A 182 9.52 -2.56 5.84
CA CYS A 182 10.58 -2.70 4.85
C CYS A 182 10.52 -1.60 3.78
N ALA A 183 9.33 -1.34 3.24
CA ALA A 183 9.13 -0.30 2.24
C ALA A 183 9.48 1.10 2.79
N LYS A 184 9.06 1.41 4.02
CA LYS A 184 9.43 2.67 4.71
C LYS A 184 10.96 2.80 4.87
N ALA A 185 11.66 1.71 5.17
CA ALA A 185 13.11 1.73 5.35
C ALA A 185 13.87 2.17 4.10
N ILE A 186 13.35 1.92 2.91
CA ILE A 186 14.00 2.27 1.63
C ILE A 186 13.29 3.40 0.86
N GLY A 187 12.18 3.96 1.40
CA GLY A 187 11.40 4.99 0.73
C GLY A 187 10.55 4.47 -0.44
N ALA A 188 10.21 3.17 -0.45
CA ALA A 188 9.26 2.57 -1.38
C ALA A 188 7.81 2.79 -0.93
N HIS A 189 6.84 2.41 -1.75
CA HIS A 189 5.41 2.68 -1.52
C HIS A 189 4.83 1.77 -0.42
N SER A 190 4.96 2.19 0.83
CA SER A 190 4.63 1.37 2.02
C SER A 190 3.16 0.98 2.11
N LEU A 191 2.25 1.88 1.73
CA LEU A 191 0.82 1.61 1.70
C LEU A 191 0.48 0.51 0.68
N LEU A 192 1.06 0.60 -0.53
CA LEU A 192 0.88 -0.41 -1.58
C LEU A 192 1.41 -1.78 -1.14
N CYS A 193 2.57 -1.83 -0.48
CA CYS A 193 3.10 -3.09 0.08
C CYS A 193 2.13 -3.74 1.07
N ARG A 194 1.52 -2.93 1.95
CA ARG A 194 0.56 -3.42 2.93
C ARG A 194 -0.71 -3.93 2.26
N VAL A 195 -1.26 -3.18 1.31
CA VAL A 195 -2.45 -3.59 0.54
C VAL A 195 -2.15 -4.86 -0.25
N GLY A 196 -1.04 -4.89 -1.00
CA GLY A 196 -0.62 -6.08 -1.75
C GLY A 196 -0.52 -7.32 -0.87
N ALA A 197 0.03 -7.18 0.35
CA ALA A 197 0.10 -8.26 1.31
C ALA A 197 -1.27 -8.76 1.79
N TYR A 198 -2.28 -7.89 1.92
CA TYR A 198 -3.62 -8.31 2.35
C TYR A 198 -4.34 -9.16 1.30
N TYR A 199 -4.01 -8.97 0.01
CA TYR A 199 -4.69 -9.63 -1.11
C TYR A 199 -3.85 -10.71 -1.81
N HIS A 200 -2.55 -10.86 -1.49
CA HIS A 200 -1.65 -11.76 -2.23
C HIS A 200 -2.12 -13.22 -2.25
N ASP A 201 -2.78 -13.65 -1.20
CA ASP A 201 -3.13 -15.03 -0.91
C ASP A 201 -4.65 -15.32 -0.93
N ILE A 202 -5.47 -14.41 -1.44
CA ILE A 202 -6.95 -14.59 -1.49
C ILE A 202 -7.39 -15.85 -2.23
N GLY A 203 -6.60 -16.33 -3.18
CA GLY A 203 -6.90 -17.55 -3.91
C GLY A 203 -6.86 -18.83 -3.08
N LYS A 204 -6.30 -18.81 -1.88
CA LYS A 204 -6.33 -19.93 -0.94
C LYS A 204 -7.75 -20.24 -0.46
N MET A 205 -8.70 -19.31 -0.58
CA MET A 205 -10.12 -19.54 -0.24
C MET A 205 -10.73 -20.70 -1.03
N ALA A 206 -10.32 -20.92 -2.29
CA ALA A 206 -10.88 -21.97 -3.13
C ALA A 206 -10.64 -23.39 -2.61
N LYS A 207 -9.55 -23.59 -1.83
CA LYS A 207 -9.16 -24.89 -1.26
C LYS A 207 -8.47 -24.71 0.08
N SER A 208 -9.11 -23.99 1.00
CA SER A 208 -8.53 -23.57 2.28
C SER A 208 -7.95 -24.74 3.11
N GLU A 209 -8.59 -25.90 3.05
CA GLU A 209 -8.22 -27.10 3.78
C GLU A 209 -6.89 -27.75 3.36
N TYR A 210 -6.31 -27.35 2.23
CA TYR A 210 -4.98 -27.80 1.79
C TYR A 210 -3.84 -26.91 2.32
N PHE A 211 -4.13 -25.77 2.93
CA PHE A 211 -3.13 -24.87 3.49
C PHE A 211 -3.03 -25.05 4.99
N ILE A 212 -1.82 -25.37 5.47
CA ILE A 212 -1.58 -25.82 6.85
C ILE A 212 -2.03 -24.79 7.89
N GLU A 213 -1.92 -23.51 7.57
CA GLU A 213 -2.32 -22.41 8.45
C GLU A 213 -3.85 -22.35 8.67
N ASN A 214 -4.64 -23.01 7.82
CA ASN A 214 -6.09 -23.10 7.92
C ASN A 214 -6.58 -24.46 8.45
N GLN A 215 -5.66 -25.38 8.78
CA GLN A 215 -6.01 -26.69 9.34
C GLN A 215 -6.11 -26.63 10.84
N TYR A 216 -7.25 -27.03 11.41
CA TYR A 216 -7.52 -27.05 12.87
C TYR A 216 -7.31 -28.42 13.50
N GLY A 217 -6.28 -29.15 13.04
CA GLY A 217 -5.98 -30.53 13.47
C GLY A 217 -6.58 -31.58 12.53
N GLY A 218 -6.21 -32.84 12.74
CA GLY A 218 -6.62 -33.95 11.90
C GLY A 218 -5.54 -34.41 10.93
N LYS A 219 -5.90 -35.26 9.96
CA LYS A 219 -4.96 -35.74 8.93
C LYS A 219 -4.74 -34.67 7.88
N ASN A 220 -3.47 -34.46 7.53
CA ASN A 220 -3.12 -33.54 6.46
C ASN A 220 -3.72 -34.03 5.13
N ARG A 221 -4.43 -33.16 4.41
CA ARG A 221 -5.04 -33.48 3.10
C ARG A 221 -4.01 -33.95 2.06
N HIS A 222 -2.76 -33.54 2.20
CA HIS A 222 -1.66 -33.90 1.33
C HIS A 222 -1.16 -35.34 1.52
N ASP A 223 -1.48 -36.01 2.64
CA ASP A 223 -0.99 -37.35 2.96
C ASP A 223 -1.54 -38.43 2.01
N ASN A 224 -2.66 -38.17 1.34
CA ASN A 224 -3.36 -39.13 0.48
C ASN A 224 -3.20 -38.86 -1.02
N ILE A 225 -2.33 -37.93 -1.41
CA ILE A 225 -2.12 -37.54 -2.82
C ILE A 225 -0.62 -37.49 -3.14
N THR A 226 -0.27 -37.57 -4.43
CA THR A 226 1.13 -37.49 -4.86
C THR A 226 1.73 -36.12 -4.61
N HIS A 227 3.04 -36.05 -4.42
CA HIS A 227 3.77 -34.79 -4.19
C HIS A 227 3.58 -33.80 -5.35
N THR A 228 3.53 -34.30 -6.59
CA THR A 228 3.24 -33.48 -7.78
C THR A 228 1.82 -32.89 -7.74
N MET A 229 0.83 -33.68 -7.31
CA MET A 229 -0.55 -33.17 -7.16
C MET A 229 -0.63 -32.15 -6.04
N SER A 230 0.05 -32.39 -4.93
CA SER A 230 0.17 -31.43 -3.83
C SER A 230 0.74 -30.08 -4.30
N ALA A 231 1.86 -30.10 -5.03
CA ALA A 231 2.45 -28.90 -5.60
C ALA A 231 1.51 -28.18 -6.59
N ARG A 232 0.77 -28.95 -7.40
CA ARG A 232 -0.24 -28.40 -8.32
C ARG A 232 -1.38 -27.67 -7.58
N ILE A 233 -1.87 -28.26 -6.49
CA ILE A 233 -2.94 -27.68 -5.66
C ILE A 233 -2.42 -26.37 -5.01
N ILE A 234 -1.21 -26.41 -4.41
CA ILE A 234 -0.62 -25.24 -3.80
C ILE A 234 -0.45 -24.11 -4.83
N ARG A 235 0.14 -24.38 -6.00
CA ARG A 235 0.33 -23.37 -7.05
C ARG A 235 -0.97 -22.80 -7.62
N ALA A 236 -2.07 -23.56 -7.55
CA ALA A 236 -3.35 -23.15 -8.11
C ALA A 236 -3.93 -21.90 -7.43
N HIS A 237 -3.55 -21.59 -6.17
CA HIS A 237 -4.05 -20.38 -5.49
C HIS A 237 -3.70 -19.08 -6.24
N VAL A 238 -2.60 -19.06 -6.99
CA VAL A 238 -2.22 -17.89 -7.78
C VAL A 238 -3.27 -17.60 -8.86
N ASN A 239 -3.67 -18.62 -9.63
CA ASN A 239 -4.68 -18.44 -10.67
C ASN A 239 -6.06 -18.12 -10.08
N GLU A 240 -6.43 -18.78 -8.98
CA GLU A 240 -7.69 -18.49 -8.29
C GLU A 240 -7.69 -17.09 -7.68
N GLY A 241 -6.55 -16.66 -7.14
CA GLY A 241 -6.39 -15.31 -6.64
C GLY A 241 -6.55 -14.24 -7.73
N LEU A 242 -5.93 -14.44 -8.90
CA LEU A 242 -6.09 -13.55 -10.05
C LEU A 242 -7.55 -13.51 -10.54
N ARG A 243 -8.24 -14.65 -10.55
CA ARG A 243 -9.66 -14.71 -10.90
C ARG A 243 -10.51 -13.89 -9.91
N LEU A 244 -10.32 -14.11 -8.61
CA LEU A 244 -11.02 -13.36 -7.56
C LEU A 244 -10.70 -11.87 -7.61
N ALA A 245 -9.45 -11.50 -7.86
CA ALA A 245 -9.03 -10.10 -8.02
C ALA A 245 -9.77 -9.43 -9.19
N HIS A 246 -9.87 -10.10 -10.33
CA HIS A 246 -10.60 -9.60 -11.50
C HIS A 246 -12.10 -9.48 -11.23
N GLU A 247 -12.73 -10.49 -10.64
CA GLU A 247 -14.17 -10.50 -10.32
C GLU A 247 -14.55 -9.41 -9.32
N ASN A 248 -13.65 -9.03 -8.42
CA ASN A 248 -13.87 -7.98 -7.43
C ASN A 248 -13.29 -6.61 -7.83
N GLY A 249 -12.82 -6.45 -9.07
CA GLY A 249 -12.33 -5.18 -9.58
C GLY A 249 -11.09 -4.65 -8.86
N LEU A 250 -10.21 -5.53 -8.34
CA LEU A 250 -8.98 -5.10 -7.71
C LEU A 250 -8.06 -4.42 -8.74
N PRO A 251 -7.47 -3.27 -8.42
CA PRO A 251 -6.52 -2.60 -9.30
C PRO A 251 -5.36 -3.52 -9.70
N LYS A 252 -4.91 -3.40 -10.95
CA LYS A 252 -3.81 -4.23 -11.47
C LYS A 252 -2.56 -4.17 -10.59
N ILE A 253 -2.19 -2.98 -10.10
CA ILE A 253 -1.02 -2.77 -9.24
C ILE A 253 -1.10 -3.57 -7.93
N VAL A 254 -2.30 -3.88 -7.44
CA VAL A 254 -2.53 -4.74 -6.26
C VAL A 254 -2.57 -6.21 -6.68
N SER A 255 -3.25 -6.53 -7.78
CA SER A 255 -3.36 -7.90 -8.29
C SER A 255 -2.00 -8.49 -8.72
N ASP A 256 -1.05 -7.66 -9.13
CA ASP A 256 0.30 -8.08 -9.52
C ASP A 256 1.08 -8.73 -8.34
N PHE A 257 0.73 -8.43 -7.10
CA PHE A 257 1.32 -9.10 -5.94
C PHE A 257 0.97 -10.60 -5.87
N ILE A 258 -0.19 -11.00 -6.39
CA ILE A 258 -0.67 -12.40 -6.35
C ILE A 258 0.29 -13.37 -7.06
N PRO A 259 0.69 -13.16 -8.32
CA PRO A 259 1.66 -14.05 -8.96
C PRO A 259 3.11 -13.76 -8.54
N MET A 260 3.45 -12.49 -8.24
CA MET A 260 4.82 -12.05 -8.05
C MET A 260 5.40 -12.40 -6.67
N HIS A 261 4.55 -12.62 -5.63
CA HIS A 261 5.08 -12.99 -4.31
C HIS A 261 5.77 -14.35 -4.29
N HIS A 262 5.42 -15.22 -5.22
CA HIS A 262 6.13 -16.48 -5.45
C HIS A 262 7.09 -16.44 -6.65
N GLY A 263 6.84 -15.57 -7.64
CA GLY A 263 7.64 -15.50 -8.86
C GLY A 263 7.70 -16.86 -9.56
N THR A 264 8.91 -17.34 -9.79
CA THR A 264 9.18 -18.69 -10.35
C THR A 264 9.82 -19.61 -9.32
N THR A 265 9.65 -19.36 -8.03
CA THR A 265 10.19 -20.19 -6.97
C THR A 265 9.60 -21.60 -7.01
N ARG A 266 10.25 -22.50 -6.30
CA ARG A 266 9.84 -23.91 -6.22
C ARG A 266 9.06 -24.18 -4.94
N VAL A 267 8.03 -25.01 -5.02
CA VAL A 267 7.30 -25.56 -3.85
C VAL A 267 8.22 -26.58 -3.17
N GLU A 268 9.17 -26.05 -2.39
CA GLU A 268 10.38 -26.74 -1.93
C GLU A 268 10.08 -28.02 -1.14
N TYR A 269 9.11 -27.98 -0.23
CA TYR A 269 8.76 -29.13 0.61
C TYR A 269 8.36 -30.35 -0.24
N PHE A 270 7.42 -30.18 -1.15
CA PHE A 270 6.94 -31.29 -1.98
C PHE A 270 7.97 -31.73 -3.01
N TYR A 271 8.79 -30.83 -3.51
CA TYR A 271 9.91 -31.20 -4.39
C TYR A 271 10.93 -32.09 -3.68
N ARG A 272 11.33 -31.75 -2.46
CA ARG A 272 12.27 -32.60 -1.66
C ARG A 272 11.66 -33.94 -1.31
N MET A 273 10.36 -33.97 -1.00
CA MET A 273 9.67 -35.24 -0.75
C MET A 273 9.63 -36.11 -2.01
N ALA A 274 9.36 -35.53 -3.19
CA ALA A 274 9.41 -36.24 -4.47
C ALA A 274 10.81 -36.78 -4.80
N LEU A 275 11.88 -35.99 -4.54
CA LEU A 275 13.26 -36.46 -4.70
C LEU A 275 13.55 -37.68 -3.81
N LYS A 276 13.18 -37.59 -2.53
CA LYS A 276 13.38 -38.68 -1.56
C LYS A 276 12.63 -39.97 -1.95
N GLU A 277 11.44 -39.82 -2.56
CA GLU A 277 10.68 -40.96 -3.10
C GLU A 277 11.35 -41.53 -4.36
N ALA A 278 11.85 -40.64 -5.24
CA ALA A 278 12.54 -41.00 -6.46
C ALA A 278 13.86 -41.74 -6.21
N GLU A 279 14.61 -41.41 -5.17
CA GLU A 279 15.81 -42.16 -4.74
C GLU A 279 15.50 -43.62 -4.46
N LYS A 280 14.29 -43.95 -3.96
CA LYS A 280 13.87 -45.32 -3.66
C LYS A 280 13.35 -46.09 -4.89
N THR A 281 12.76 -45.37 -5.83
CA THR A 281 12.05 -45.96 -6.99
C THR A 281 12.86 -45.89 -8.29
N GLY A 282 13.95 -45.11 -8.33
CA GLY A 282 14.71 -44.82 -9.54
C GLY A 282 13.98 -43.89 -10.54
N ALA A 283 12.87 -43.26 -10.14
CA ALA A 283 12.08 -42.36 -10.99
C ALA A 283 12.82 -41.04 -11.19
N LYS A 284 12.53 -40.34 -12.31
CA LYS A 284 12.99 -38.97 -12.53
C LYS A 284 11.94 -37.97 -12.04
N VAL A 285 12.38 -36.93 -11.30
CA VAL A 285 11.53 -35.84 -10.85
C VAL A 285 11.71 -34.67 -11.81
N ASP A 286 10.61 -34.22 -12.42
CA ASP A 286 10.61 -32.98 -13.21
C ASP A 286 10.43 -31.78 -12.29
N GLU A 287 11.48 -30.98 -12.14
CA GLU A 287 11.48 -29.79 -11.30
C GLU A 287 10.43 -28.75 -11.77
N SER A 288 10.16 -28.66 -13.08
CA SER A 288 9.22 -27.69 -13.63
C SER A 288 7.79 -27.88 -13.09
N ALA A 289 7.42 -29.13 -12.75
CA ALA A 289 6.14 -29.46 -12.12
C ALA A 289 5.97 -28.88 -10.71
N PHE A 290 7.04 -28.43 -10.08
CA PHE A 290 7.04 -27.86 -8.73
C PHE A 290 7.33 -26.35 -8.70
N ARG A 291 7.66 -25.72 -9.84
CA ARG A 291 7.89 -24.28 -9.91
C ARG A 291 6.61 -23.50 -10.18
N TYR A 292 6.49 -22.33 -9.57
CA TYR A 292 5.44 -21.37 -9.90
C TYR A 292 5.65 -20.82 -11.30
N PRO A 293 4.57 -20.41 -12.01
CA PRO A 293 4.66 -19.98 -13.40
C PRO A 293 5.25 -18.56 -13.58
N GLY A 294 5.34 -17.78 -12.52
CA GLY A 294 5.70 -16.38 -12.58
C GLY A 294 4.50 -15.46 -12.81
N PRO A 295 4.76 -14.20 -13.16
CA PRO A 295 6.06 -13.55 -13.38
C PRO A 295 6.88 -13.35 -12.10
N LYS A 296 8.18 -13.06 -12.26
CA LYS A 296 9.05 -12.64 -11.17
C LYS A 296 8.67 -11.23 -10.70
N PRO A 297 9.03 -10.84 -9.44
CA PRO A 297 8.89 -9.47 -8.99
C PRO A 297 9.64 -8.50 -9.92
N ASN A 298 8.96 -7.41 -10.31
CA ASN A 298 9.50 -6.39 -11.21
C ASN A 298 9.43 -4.97 -10.63
N THR A 299 8.90 -4.82 -9.41
CA THR A 299 8.89 -3.58 -8.63
C THR A 299 9.55 -3.82 -7.28
N LYS A 300 9.97 -2.74 -6.59
CA LYS A 300 10.51 -2.86 -5.23
C LYS A 300 9.49 -3.45 -4.27
N GLU A 301 8.23 -3.03 -4.42
CA GLU A 301 7.11 -3.43 -3.58
C GLU A 301 6.84 -4.94 -3.68
N THR A 302 6.78 -5.48 -4.89
CA THR A 302 6.56 -6.93 -5.11
C THR A 302 7.76 -7.77 -4.66
N GLY A 303 9.00 -7.24 -4.83
CA GLY A 303 10.21 -7.87 -4.31
C GLY A 303 10.27 -7.89 -2.78
N ILE A 304 9.85 -6.79 -2.13
CA ILE A 304 9.71 -6.71 -0.67
C ILE A 304 8.74 -7.78 -0.17
N LEU A 305 7.56 -7.90 -0.81
CA LEU A 305 6.56 -8.89 -0.40
C LEU A 305 7.10 -10.32 -0.51
N MET A 306 7.76 -10.67 -1.63
CA MET A 306 8.37 -11.99 -1.80
C MET A 306 9.35 -12.35 -0.67
N ILE A 307 10.14 -11.37 -0.20
CA ILE A 307 11.08 -11.58 0.89
C ILE A 307 10.33 -11.72 2.22
N CYS A 308 9.39 -10.81 2.52
CA CYS A 308 8.64 -10.79 3.77
C CYS A 308 7.82 -12.07 3.97
N GLU A 309 7.15 -12.54 2.93
CA GLU A 309 6.39 -13.79 2.90
C GLU A 309 7.27 -14.98 3.28
N ALA A 310 8.40 -15.14 2.60
CA ALA A 310 9.32 -16.24 2.86
C ALA A 310 9.93 -16.17 4.27
N VAL A 311 10.24 -14.97 4.75
CA VAL A 311 10.79 -14.76 6.09
C VAL A 311 9.76 -15.07 7.17
N GLU A 312 8.52 -14.57 7.04
CA GLU A 312 7.47 -14.85 8.02
C GLU A 312 7.25 -16.35 8.17
N ALA A 313 7.07 -17.05 7.05
CA ALA A 313 6.85 -18.49 7.05
C ALA A 313 8.02 -19.28 7.68
N ALA A 314 9.26 -18.88 7.38
CA ALA A 314 10.44 -19.53 7.92
C ALA A 314 10.66 -19.25 9.41
N VAL A 315 10.51 -18.00 9.85
CA VAL A 315 10.68 -17.61 11.26
C VAL A 315 9.64 -18.28 12.15
N ARG A 316 8.40 -18.39 11.69
CA ARG A 316 7.33 -19.11 12.40
C ARG A 316 7.66 -20.59 12.65
N SER A 317 8.50 -21.19 11.80
CA SER A 317 8.93 -22.59 11.94
C SER A 317 10.12 -22.79 12.90
N ILE A 318 10.78 -21.73 13.37
CA ILE A 318 11.93 -21.82 14.26
C ILE A 318 11.47 -22.27 15.65
N LYS A 319 12.05 -23.38 16.13
CA LYS A 319 11.89 -23.77 17.52
C LYS A 319 12.75 -22.84 18.39
N GLU A 320 12.16 -22.23 19.39
CA GLU A 320 12.83 -21.26 20.28
C GLU A 320 13.53 -20.12 19.49
N PRO A 321 12.73 -19.21 18.89
CA PRO A 321 13.27 -18.11 18.12
C PRO A 321 14.04 -17.14 19.02
N ASP A 322 15.27 -16.83 18.63
CA ASP A 322 16.05 -15.71 19.16
C ASP A 322 16.41 -14.76 18.03
N ILE A 323 16.84 -13.55 18.37
CA ILE A 323 17.07 -12.50 17.38
C ILE A 323 18.18 -12.85 16.38
N PHE A 324 19.21 -13.60 16.82
CA PHE A 324 20.32 -13.98 15.95
C PHE A 324 19.90 -15.08 14.96
N LYS A 325 19.07 -16.04 15.40
CA LYS A 325 18.49 -17.06 14.52
C LYS A 325 17.56 -16.44 13.49
N ILE A 326 16.77 -15.42 13.90
CA ILE A 326 15.90 -14.67 13.00
C ILE A 326 16.74 -13.92 11.97
N GLU A 327 17.77 -13.18 12.38
CA GLU A 327 18.68 -12.46 11.49
C GLU A 327 19.35 -13.40 10.48
N ALA A 328 19.92 -14.50 10.94
CA ALA A 328 20.54 -15.50 10.07
C ALA A 328 19.55 -16.11 9.07
N MET A 329 18.29 -16.29 9.47
CA MET A 329 17.22 -16.76 8.58
C MET A 329 16.88 -15.75 7.49
N ILE A 330 16.81 -14.46 7.83
CA ILE A 330 16.57 -13.39 6.86
C ILE A 330 17.69 -13.36 5.82
N ASP A 331 18.96 -13.35 6.27
CA ASP A 331 20.12 -13.35 5.38
C ASP A 331 20.10 -14.55 4.43
N LYS A 332 19.81 -15.74 4.96
CA LYS A 332 19.68 -16.96 4.17
C LYS A 332 18.59 -16.85 3.10
N ILE A 333 17.44 -16.31 3.44
CA ILE A 333 16.31 -16.17 2.50
C ILE A 333 16.65 -15.16 1.41
N ILE A 334 17.18 -14.00 1.75
CA ILE A 334 17.59 -12.99 0.77
C ILE A 334 18.62 -13.59 -0.19
N GLN A 335 19.64 -14.25 0.34
CA GLN A 335 20.67 -14.91 -0.48
C GLN A 335 20.08 -15.96 -1.41
N GLN A 336 19.17 -16.81 -0.93
CA GLN A 336 18.48 -17.81 -1.76
C GLN A 336 17.64 -17.18 -2.88
N ARG A 337 16.98 -16.05 -2.64
CA ARG A 337 16.20 -15.35 -3.68
C ARG A 337 17.10 -14.74 -4.76
N ILE A 338 18.28 -14.25 -4.35
CA ILE A 338 19.30 -13.75 -5.29
C ILE A 338 19.85 -14.90 -6.13
N GLU A 339 20.28 -16.00 -5.50
CA GLU A 339 20.88 -17.18 -6.17
C GLU A 339 19.90 -17.86 -7.14
N ASP A 340 18.62 -17.96 -6.79
CA ASP A 340 17.57 -18.50 -7.68
C ASP A 340 17.12 -17.48 -8.74
N GLY A 341 17.75 -16.29 -8.78
CA GLY A 341 17.47 -15.22 -9.75
C GLY A 341 16.05 -14.65 -9.67
N GLN A 342 15.40 -14.75 -8.52
CA GLN A 342 14.02 -14.29 -8.35
C GLN A 342 13.92 -12.75 -8.35
N LEU A 343 14.97 -12.08 -7.90
CA LEU A 343 15.04 -10.61 -7.85
C LEU A 343 15.72 -9.98 -9.08
N SER A 344 15.97 -10.76 -10.14
CA SER A 344 16.72 -10.29 -11.33
C SER A 344 16.00 -9.18 -12.12
N GLU A 345 14.67 -9.08 -12.02
CA GLU A 345 13.85 -8.08 -12.69
C GLU A 345 13.41 -6.96 -11.71
N CYS A 346 13.76 -7.09 -10.43
CA CYS A 346 13.37 -6.18 -9.38
C CYS A 346 14.44 -5.10 -9.18
N PRO A 347 14.10 -3.78 -9.18
CA PRO A 347 15.07 -2.70 -9.05
C PRO A 347 15.51 -2.47 -7.58
N LEU A 348 15.74 -3.54 -6.82
CA LEU A 348 16.30 -3.49 -5.47
C LEU A 348 17.82 -3.55 -5.51
N THR A 349 18.47 -2.62 -4.82
CA THR A 349 19.93 -2.62 -4.65
C THR A 349 20.35 -3.44 -3.43
N LEU A 350 21.61 -3.84 -3.36
CA LEU A 350 22.16 -4.55 -2.18
C LEU A 350 22.08 -3.70 -0.90
N ASP A 351 22.27 -2.38 -1.02
CA ASP A 351 22.07 -1.45 0.11
C ASP A 351 20.62 -1.45 0.60
N GLU A 352 19.67 -1.40 -0.31
CA GLU A 352 18.25 -1.47 0.05
C GLU A 352 17.87 -2.81 0.68
N LEU A 353 18.44 -3.94 0.22
CA LEU A 353 18.22 -5.23 0.86
C LEU A 353 18.73 -5.27 2.32
N ASN A 354 19.89 -4.64 2.60
CA ASN A 354 20.39 -4.48 3.96
C ASN A 354 19.47 -3.60 4.81
N ARG A 355 18.95 -2.51 4.24
CA ARG A 355 18.00 -1.63 4.94
C ARG A 355 16.64 -2.29 5.17
N ILE A 356 16.18 -3.14 4.25
CA ILE A 356 14.97 -3.98 4.40
C ILE A 356 15.16 -4.95 5.57
N LYS A 357 16.32 -5.61 5.68
CA LYS A 357 16.63 -6.45 6.83
C LYS A 357 16.55 -5.67 8.14
N GLY A 358 17.17 -4.50 8.16
CA GLY A 358 17.32 -3.69 9.37
C GLY A 358 18.43 -4.21 10.27
N THR A 359 18.51 -3.66 11.49
CA THR A 359 19.50 -4.05 12.50
C THR A 359 18.82 -4.45 13.81
N VAL A 360 19.48 -5.25 14.62
CA VAL A 360 18.96 -5.74 15.92
C VAL A 360 18.51 -4.61 16.83
N ASP A 361 19.31 -3.54 16.91
CA ASP A 361 19.04 -2.37 17.76
C ASP A 361 18.34 -1.24 17.01
N GLY A 362 18.03 -1.45 15.73
CA GLY A 362 17.38 -0.46 14.87
C GLY A 362 15.91 -0.29 15.14
N SER A 363 15.32 0.74 14.51
CA SER A 363 13.89 1.04 14.54
C SER A 363 13.21 0.85 13.18
N SER A 364 13.96 0.49 12.13
CA SER A 364 13.46 0.35 10.76
C SER A 364 13.84 -1.00 10.14
N GLY A 365 13.08 -1.43 9.14
CA GLY A 365 13.25 -2.73 8.49
C GLY A 365 12.50 -3.85 9.21
N MET A 366 12.83 -5.07 8.86
CA MET A 366 12.13 -6.29 9.23
C MET A 366 12.43 -6.76 10.66
N LEU A 367 13.71 -6.70 11.07
CA LEU A 367 14.16 -7.20 12.37
C LEU A 367 13.44 -6.59 13.58
N PRO A 368 13.23 -5.26 13.68
CA PRO A 368 12.49 -4.68 14.80
C PRO A 368 11.04 -5.18 14.91
N VAL A 369 10.39 -5.39 13.76
CA VAL A 369 9.00 -5.90 13.73
C VAL A 369 8.95 -7.34 14.19
N LEU A 370 9.84 -8.20 13.69
CA LEU A 370 9.93 -9.61 14.09
C LEU A 370 10.29 -9.75 15.57
N ARG A 371 11.20 -8.93 16.08
CA ARG A 371 11.51 -8.87 17.52
C ARG A 371 10.25 -8.57 18.36
N GLY A 372 9.38 -7.69 17.89
CA GLY A 372 8.11 -7.37 18.58
C GLY A 372 7.10 -8.52 18.54
N ILE A 373 7.11 -9.35 17.49
CA ILE A 373 6.20 -10.49 17.34
C ILE A 373 6.69 -11.71 18.13
N TYR A 374 7.99 -11.98 18.07
CA TYR A 374 8.62 -13.18 18.66
C TYR A 374 9.46 -12.83 19.90
N HIS A 375 8.86 -12.18 20.89
CA HIS A 375 9.54 -11.88 22.14
C HIS A 375 9.65 -13.13 23.04
N ILE A 376 10.64 -13.09 23.95
CA ILE A 376 10.96 -14.16 24.89
C ILE A 376 9.72 -14.53 25.72
N ARG A 377 9.41 -15.82 25.83
CA ARG A 377 8.38 -16.31 26.75
C ARG A 377 8.79 -15.98 28.17
N VAL A 378 7.89 -15.37 28.92
CA VAL A 378 8.06 -15.20 30.36
C VAL A 378 7.86 -16.58 31.00
N GLU A 379 8.93 -17.17 31.55
CA GLU A 379 8.82 -18.37 32.37
C GLU A 379 8.35 -17.96 33.76
N TYR A 380 7.15 -18.44 34.14
CA TYR A 380 6.68 -18.28 35.50
C TYR A 380 7.36 -19.32 36.39
N PRO A 381 7.94 -18.92 37.56
CA PRO A 381 8.73 -19.83 38.41
C PRO A 381 7.96 -21.04 38.95
N ASP A 382 6.63 -20.97 39.00
CA ASP A 382 5.75 -21.96 39.60
C ASP A 382 4.77 -22.60 38.64
N ASP A 383 5.15 -22.80 37.34
CA ASP A 383 4.27 -23.46 36.36
C ASP A 383 4.10 -24.97 36.71
N PRO A 384 2.97 -25.42 37.24
CA PRO A 384 2.77 -26.81 37.67
C PRO A 384 2.66 -27.81 36.51
N GLN A 385 2.78 -27.36 35.25
CA GLN A 385 2.71 -28.18 34.04
C GLN A 385 4.08 -28.57 33.47
N LYS A 386 5.20 -28.15 34.06
CA LYS A 386 6.51 -28.69 33.64
C LYS A 386 6.70 -30.11 34.21
N PRO A 387 6.81 -31.16 33.35
CA PRO A 387 7.25 -32.46 33.85
C PRO A 387 8.66 -32.29 34.44
N SER A 388 8.85 -32.72 35.67
CA SER A 388 10.16 -32.82 36.29
C SER A 388 11.10 -33.58 35.36
N ALA A 389 12.27 -33.00 35.05
CA ALA A 389 13.30 -33.56 34.21
C ALA A 389 13.83 -34.89 34.76
#